data_11f0c3d13142ecc11a2e088ff948bae2
#
_entry.id   11f0c3d13142ecc11a2e088ff948bae2
#
_cell.length_a   1.000
_cell.length_b   1.000
_cell.length_c   1.000
_cell.angle_alpha   90.00
_cell.angle_beta   90.00
_cell.angle_gamma   90.00
#
_symmetry.space_group_name_H-M   'P 1'
#
loop_
_entity.id
_entity.type
_entity.pdbx_description
1 polymer ?
#
loop_
_entity_poly.entity_id
_entity_poly.type
_entity_poly.pdbx_seq_one_letter_code
_entity_poly.pdbx_strand_id
1 'polypeptide(L)'
;MKTFAKHFPLFIVSAALLAVGLSLSLPEFIGANSPDVRVIEITAKKYEYSASPVHVQVGSKVQLKITAIDHDHGFKIGNVPDGASSNDKAGLIFTSEQECWQLKKGETTMIEFVAQTPGTYSFKCCHTCGLGHKGMKGQIIVEP
;
A
#
# COMPACT_ATOMS: atom_id res chain seq x y z
N MET A 1 -8.30 -2.62 99.48
CA MET A 1 -8.20 -1.63 98.42
C MET A 1 -8.81 -2.26 97.18
N LYS A 2 -9.95 -1.77 96.76
CA LYS A 2 -10.80 -2.37 95.67
C LYS A 2 -10.57 -1.58 94.41
N THR A 3 -9.99 -2.19 93.35
CA THR A 3 -9.83 -1.61 92.03
C THR A 3 -11.00 -2.01 91.20
N PHE A 4 -11.77 -1.00 90.74
CA PHE A 4 -12.90 -1.13 89.80
C PHE A 4 -12.36 -1.15 88.34
N ALA A 5 -12.57 -2.27 87.67
CA ALA A 5 -12.36 -2.31 86.21
C ALA A 5 -13.60 -1.84 85.52
N LYS A 6 -13.48 -0.72 84.76
CA LYS A 6 -14.52 -0.19 83.89
C LYS A 6 -14.48 -0.91 82.55
N HIS A 7 -15.53 -1.67 82.26
CA HIS A 7 -15.75 -2.19 80.85
C HIS A 7 -16.28 -1.10 79.96
N PHE A 8 -15.54 -0.80 78.94
CA PHE A 8 -15.99 0.06 77.83
C PHE A 8 -16.51 -0.85 76.70
N PRO A 9 -17.71 -0.65 76.19
CA PRO A 9 -18.20 -1.42 75.04
C PRO A 9 -17.59 -0.88 73.76
N LEU A 10 -16.93 -1.75 73.02
CA LEU A 10 -16.38 -1.46 71.66
C LEU A 10 -17.52 -1.44 70.63
N PHE A 11 -17.91 -0.26 70.23
CA PHE A 11 -18.81 -0.09 69.05
C PHE A 11 -18.03 -0.35 67.77
N ILE A 12 -18.32 -1.48 67.10
CA ILE A 12 -17.81 -1.79 65.79
C ILE A 12 -18.67 -1.04 64.83
N VAL A 13 -18.15 0.09 64.31
CA VAL A 13 -18.74 0.82 63.17
C VAL A 13 -18.26 0.11 61.90
N SER A 14 -19.17 -0.66 61.32
CA SER A 14 -18.95 -1.29 60.01
C SER A 14 -19.06 -0.22 58.93
N ALA A 15 -17.93 0.30 58.46
CA ALA A 15 -17.88 1.20 57.29
C ALA A 15 -17.97 0.36 55.99
N ALA A 16 -19.16 0.33 55.40
CA ALA A 16 -19.34 -0.23 54.06
C ALA A 16 -18.69 0.71 53.04
N LEU A 17 -17.52 0.36 52.55
CA LEU A 17 -16.88 1.03 51.40
C LEU A 17 -17.60 0.63 50.12
N LEU A 18 -18.48 1.49 49.64
CA LEU A 18 -19.01 1.45 48.26
C LEU A 18 -17.88 1.83 47.32
N ALA A 19 -17.22 0.83 46.73
CA ALA A 19 -16.30 1.02 45.61
C ALA A 19 -17.10 1.35 44.38
N VAL A 20 -17.28 2.63 44.06
CA VAL A 20 -17.75 3.11 42.77
C VAL A 20 -16.62 2.86 41.76
N GLY A 21 -16.72 1.76 41.03
CA GLY A 21 -15.82 1.45 39.91
C GLY A 21 -16.03 2.44 38.78
N LEU A 22 -15.20 3.50 38.74
CA LEU A 22 -15.10 4.39 37.57
C LEU A 22 -14.37 3.65 36.49
N SER A 23 -15.11 2.96 35.60
CA SER A 23 -14.58 2.37 34.36
C SER A 23 -14.16 3.51 33.43
N LEU A 24 -12.86 3.86 33.46
CA LEU A 24 -12.27 4.67 32.41
C LEU A 24 -12.20 3.81 31.15
N SER A 25 -13.19 3.95 30.27
CA SER A 25 -13.12 3.47 28.91
C SER A 25 -12.04 4.29 28.19
N LEU A 26 -10.86 3.72 28.03
CA LEU A 26 -9.86 4.28 27.11
C LEU A 26 -10.46 4.26 25.70
N PRO A 27 -10.39 5.37 24.93
CA PRO A 27 -10.77 5.31 23.53
C PRO A 27 -9.84 4.28 22.87
N GLU A 28 -10.43 3.21 22.32
CA GLU A 28 -9.71 2.34 21.40
C GLU A 28 -9.22 3.24 20.27
N PHE A 29 -7.92 3.45 20.18
CA PHE A 29 -7.28 3.98 18.99
C PHE A 29 -7.59 2.98 17.90
N ILE A 30 -8.61 3.28 17.09
CA ILE A 30 -8.85 2.61 15.81
C ILE A 30 -7.53 2.79 15.06
N GLY A 31 -6.79 1.69 14.94
CA GLY A 31 -5.49 1.69 14.26
C GLY A 31 -5.66 2.37 12.92
N ALA A 32 -4.87 3.42 12.67
CA ALA A 32 -4.81 4.05 11.37
C ALA A 32 -4.54 2.92 10.37
N ASN A 33 -5.53 2.63 9.50
CA ASN A 33 -5.35 1.71 8.40
C ASN A 33 -4.11 2.18 7.64
N SER A 34 -3.02 1.44 7.77
CA SER A 34 -1.89 1.60 6.84
C SER A 34 -2.51 1.49 5.46
N PRO A 35 -2.32 2.48 4.58
CA PRO A 35 -2.92 2.43 3.26
C PRO A 35 -2.52 1.11 2.62
N ASP A 36 -3.53 0.30 2.29
CA ASP A 36 -3.34 -1.03 1.73
C ASP A 36 -2.53 -0.90 0.44
N VAL A 37 -1.31 -1.45 0.47
CA VAL A 37 -0.43 -1.44 -0.70
C VAL A 37 -0.82 -2.61 -1.57
N ARG A 38 -1.40 -2.32 -2.72
CA ARG A 38 -1.76 -3.34 -3.70
C ARG A 38 -0.51 -3.84 -4.44
N VAL A 39 -0.08 -5.04 -4.12
CA VAL A 39 1.02 -5.72 -4.81
C VAL A 39 0.50 -6.39 -6.07
N ILE A 40 1.15 -6.13 -7.21
CA ILE A 40 0.83 -6.71 -8.51
C ILE A 40 2.09 -7.34 -9.08
N GLU A 41 2.03 -8.63 -9.33
CA GLU A 41 3.14 -9.38 -9.92
C GLU A 41 3.00 -9.44 -11.45
N ILE A 42 4.05 -9.07 -12.15
CA ILE A 42 4.14 -9.08 -13.61
C ILE A 42 5.36 -9.91 -14.03
N THR A 43 5.17 -10.78 -14.99
CA THR A 43 6.27 -11.49 -15.64
C THR A 43 6.57 -10.83 -16.98
N ALA A 44 7.82 -10.48 -17.23
CA ALA A 44 8.32 -10.01 -18.52
C ALA A 44 9.03 -11.13 -19.25
N LYS A 45 8.57 -11.47 -20.44
CA LYS A 45 9.19 -12.45 -21.36
C LYS A 45 8.98 -12.03 -22.80
N LYS A 46 9.66 -12.62 -23.76
CA LYS A 46 9.52 -12.33 -25.21
C LYS A 46 8.12 -12.71 -25.72
N TYR A 47 7.31 -11.82 -26.15
CA TYR A 47 7.38 -10.33 -26.18
C TYR A 47 6.14 -9.81 -25.51
N GLU A 48 5.96 -10.15 -24.26
CA GLU A 48 4.75 -9.86 -23.50
C GLU A 48 5.05 -9.55 -22.04
N TYR A 49 4.12 -8.86 -21.41
CA TYR A 49 3.97 -8.76 -19.97
C TYR A 49 2.74 -9.55 -19.56
N SER A 50 2.87 -10.42 -18.56
CA SER A 50 1.70 -11.06 -17.93
C SER A 50 0.87 -10.01 -17.18
N ALA A 51 -0.36 -10.36 -16.83
CA ALA A 51 -1.28 -9.48 -16.10
C ALA A 51 -1.49 -8.09 -16.78
N SER A 52 -1.77 -8.09 -18.08
CA SER A 52 -2.19 -6.88 -18.79
C SER A 52 -3.54 -7.12 -19.45
N PRO A 53 -4.54 -6.21 -19.29
CA PRO A 53 -4.49 -4.99 -18.51
C PRO A 53 -4.48 -5.24 -16.98
N VAL A 54 -3.84 -4.31 -16.25
CA VAL A 54 -3.85 -4.25 -14.79
C VAL A 54 -4.89 -3.23 -14.35
N HIS A 55 -5.84 -3.61 -13.51
CA HIS A 55 -6.89 -2.73 -12.98
C HIS A 55 -6.55 -2.29 -11.56
N VAL A 56 -6.62 -1.01 -11.27
CA VAL A 56 -6.41 -0.42 -9.95
C VAL A 56 -7.43 0.67 -9.68
N GLN A 57 -7.76 0.92 -8.42
CA GLN A 57 -8.67 2.00 -8.03
C GLN A 57 -7.91 3.31 -7.81
N VAL A 58 -8.56 4.43 -8.08
CA VAL A 58 -8.02 5.75 -7.72
C VAL A 58 -7.74 5.81 -6.21
N GLY A 59 -6.65 6.45 -5.82
CA GLY A 59 -6.19 6.52 -4.43
C GLY A 59 -5.33 5.33 -3.98
N SER A 60 -5.28 4.23 -4.76
CA SER A 60 -4.47 3.06 -4.39
C SER A 60 -2.98 3.37 -4.40
N LYS A 61 -2.27 2.87 -3.39
CA LYS A 61 -0.82 2.70 -3.42
C LYS A 61 -0.51 1.35 -4.07
N VAL A 62 0.24 1.38 -5.15
CA VAL A 62 0.53 0.20 -5.97
C VAL A 62 2.01 -0.10 -5.94
N GLN A 63 2.34 -1.37 -5.76
CA GLN A 63 3.69 -1.91 -5.92
C GLN A 63 3.66 -2.94 -7.05
N LEU A 64 4.27 -2.61 -8.20
CA LEU A 64 4.51 -3.57 -9.27
C LEU A 64 5.79 -4.33 -8.96
N LYS A 65 5.73 -5.66 -8.98
CA LYS A 65 6.86 -6.56 -8.92
C LYS A 65 7.04 -7.20 -10.29
N ILE A 66 8.01 -6.73 -11.06
CA ILE A 66 8.20 -7.18 -12.45
C ILE A 66 9.43 -8.08 -12.52
N THR A 67 9.23 -9.35 -12.86
CA THR A 67 10.29 -10.33 -12.99
C THR A 67 10.58 -10.65 -14.46
N ALA A 68 11.80 -10.43 -14.92
CA ALA A 68 12.25 -10.83 -16.25
C ALA A 68 12.74 -12.28 -16.23
N ILE A 69 12.07 -13.19 -16.95
CA ILE A 69 12.33 -14.64 -16.83
C ILE A 69 13.22 -15.22 -17.92
N ASP A 70 13.35 -14.57 -19.07
CA ASP A 70 14.07 -15.13 -20.22
C ASP A 70 15.35 -14.35 -20.59
N HIS A 71 15.33 -13.04 -20.58
CA HIS A 71 16.48 -12.15 -20.82
C HIS A 71 16.18 -10.74 -20.30
N ASP A 72 17.10 -9.80 -20.50
CA ASP A 72 16.93 -8.42 -20.08
C ASP A 72 15.82 -7.74 -20.90
N HIS A 73 14.97 -7.01 -20.20
CA HIS A 73 13.90 -6.17 -20.73
C HIS A 73 14.00 -4.76 -20.18
N GLY A 74 13.07 -3.91 -20.56
CA GLY A 74 12.86 -2.61 -19.94
C GLY A 74 11.38 -2.40 -19.66
N PHE A 75 11.06 -1.47 -18.79
CA PHE A 75 9.69 -1.06 -18.55
C PHE A 75 9.62 0.46 -18.56
N LYS A 76 8.73 1.01 -19.36
CA LYS A 76 8.46 2.44 -19.46
C LYS A 76 6.96 2.67 -19.46
N ILE A 77 6.50 3.56 -18.60
CA ILE A 77 5.10 3.99 -18.50
C ILE A 77 5.06 5.51 -18.35
N GLY A 78 4.06 6.15 -18.94
CA GLY A 78 3.79 7.57 -18.73
C GLY A 78 3.13 7.82 -17.36
N ASN A 79 3.31 9.02 -16.84
CA ASN A 79 2.67 9.45 -15.60
C ASN A 79 1.35 10.20 -15.82
N VAL A 80 1.00 10.51 -17.06
CA VAL A 80 -0.31 11.08 -17.47
C VAL A 80 -1.13 10.03 -18.22
N PRO A 81 -2.47 10.08 -18.19
CA PRO A 81 -3.31 9.15 -18.94
C PRO A 81 -3.08 9.25 -20.45
N ASP A 82 -3.30 8.15 -21.15
CA ASP A 82 -3.22 8.12 -22.61
C ASP A 82 -4.18 9.15 -23.24
N GLY A 83 -3.68 9.92 -24.20
CA GLY A 83 -4.43 10.99 -24.85
C GLY A 83 -4.43 12.33 -24.10
N ALA A 84 -3.91 12.38 -22.88
CA ALA A 84 -3.70 13.64 -22.17
C ALA A 84 -2.48 14.40 -22.70
N SER A 85 -2.43 15.71 -22.47
CA SER A 85 -1.25 16.52 -22.76
C SER A 85 -0.11 16.20 -21.80
N SER A 86 1.13 16.21 -22.29
CA SER A 86 2.31 16.08 -21.42
C SER A 86 2.45 17.18 -20.36
N ASN A 87 1.69 18.28 -20.53
CA ASN A 87 1.63 19.37 -19.55
C ASN A 87 0.51 19.18 -18.52
N ASP A 88 -0.30 18.13 -18.65
CA ASP A 88 -1.35 17.83 -17.70
C ASP A 88 -0.73 17.31 -16.40
N LYS A 89 -1.50 17.43 -15.32
CA LYS A 89 -1.09 16.96 -14.01
C LYS A 89 -0.87 15.44 -14.02
N ALA A 90 0.24 15.00 -13.44
CA ALA A 90 0.54 13.58 -13.31
C ALA A 90 -0.59 12.83 -12.59
N GLY A 91 -1.03 11.75 -13.18
CA GLY A 91 -2.06 10.87 -12.64
C GLY A 91 -1.50 9.61 -11.96
N LEU A 92 -0.25 9.21 -12.29
CA LEU A 92 0.52 8.25 -11.53
C LEU A 92 1.68 8.97 -10.87
N ILE A 93 1.75 8.91 -9.54
CA ILE A 93 2.82 9.55 -8.76
C ILE A 93 3.80 8.48 -8.30
N PHE A 94 4.93 8.38 -8.98
CA PHE A 94 5.98 7.41 -8.68
C PHE A 94 6.82 7.82 -7.46
N THR A 95 7.19 6.85 -6.63
CA THR A 95 8.15 7.04 -5.54
C THR A 95 9.55 7.33 -6.09
N SER A 96 9.92 6.70 -7.20
CA SER A 96 11.15 6.93 -7.95
C SER A 96 10.83 6.87 -9.44
N GLU A 97 10.81 8.02 -10.10
CA GLU A 97 10.52 8.10 -11.53
C GLU A 97 11.78 7.79 -12.34
N GLN A 98 11.62 6.94 -13.35
CA GLN A 98 12.68 6.62 -14.29
C GLN A 98 12.15 6.66 -15.72
N GLU A 99 12.98 7.10 -16.64
CA GLU A 99 12.62 7.10 -18.06
C GLU A 99 12.45 5.66 -18.60
N CYS A 100 13.25 4.73 -18.08
CA CYS A 100 13.23 3.31 -18.43
C CYS A 100 13.76 2.47 -17.27
N TRP A 101 12.90 1.73 -16.59
CA TRP A 101 13.32 0.74 -15.58
C TRP A 101 13.97 -0.45 -16.26
N GLN A 102 15.21 -0.76 -15.88
CA GLN A 102 15.91 -1.95 -16.38
C GLN A 102 15.43 -3.20 -15.65
N LEU A 103 14.99 -4.19 -16.42
CA LEU A 103 14.55 -5.48 -15.91
C LEU A 103 15.62 -6.54 -16.25
N LYS A 104 16.46 -6.87 -15.28
CA LYS A 104 17.51 -7.85 -15.48
C LYS A 104 16.97 -9.28 -15.42
N LYS A 105 17.46 -10.15 -16.29
CA LYS A 105 17.05 -11.55 -16.32
C LYS A 105 17.23 -12.22 -14.96
N GLY A 106 16.17 -12.86 -14.49
CA GLY A 106 16.13 -13.55 -13.19
C GLY A 106 15.93 -12.65 -11.98
N GLU A 107 15.86 -11.34 -12.19
CA GLU A 107 15.66 -10.37 -11.10
C GLU A 107 14.23 -9.81 -11.10
N THR A 108 13.77 -9.41 -9.92
CA THR A 108 12.51 -8.70 -9.73
C THR A 108 12.78 -7.23 -9.48
N THR A 109 12.26 -6.38 -10.35
CA THR A 109 12.27 -4.92 -10.19
C THR A 109 10.98 -4.47 -9.53
N MET A 110 11.08 -3.62 -8.49
CA MET A 110 9.93 -3.03 -7.81
C MET A 110 9.72 -1.60 -8.30
N ILE A 111 8.46 -1.28 -8.66
CA ILE A 111 8.05 0.06 -9.08
C ILE A 111 6.83 0.44 -8.24
N GLU A 112 6.90 1.57 -7.55
CA GLU A 112 5.86 2.02 -6.64
C GLU A 112 5.26 3.35 -7.10
N PHE A 113 3.94 3.44 -7.05
CA PHE A 113 3.22 4.67 -7.36
C PHE A 113 1.88 4.77 -6.61
N VAL A 114 1.35 5.99 -6.57
CA VAL A 114 -0.04 6.26 -6.18
C VAL A 114 -0.84 6.59 -7.43
N ALA A 115 -1.96 5.90 -7.63
CA ALA A 115 -2.90 6.17 -8.73
C ALA A 115 -3.81 7.33 -8.34
N GLN A 116 -3.64 8.52 -8.91
CA GLN A 116 -4.41 9.72 -8.55
C GLN A 116 -5.50 10.10 -9.54
N THR A 117 -5.32 9.77 -10.81
CA THR A 117 -6.28 10.18 -11.86
C THR A 117 -6.78 8.95 -12.60
N PRO A 118 -8.11 8.78 -12.75
CA PRO A 118 -8.69 7.75 -13.57
C PRO A 118 -8.22 7.85 -15.02
N GLY A 119 -8.05 6.71 -15.69
CA GLY A 119 -7.65 6.64 -17.08
C GLY A 119 -6.82 5.42 -17.41
N THR A 120 -6.44 5.31 -18.68
CA THR A 120 -5.56 4.26 -19.18
C THR A 120 -4.14 4.77 -19.28
N TYR A 121 -3.19 3.98 -18.82
CA TYR A 121 -1.76 4.27 -18.82
C TYR A 121 -1.04 3.14 -19.54
N SER A 122 -0.64 3.38 -20.78
CA SER A 122 0.09 2.40 -21.57
C SER A 122 1.53 2.29 -21.12
N PHE A 123 2.01 1.06 -20.99
CA PHE A 123 3.43 0.77 -20.75
C PHE A 123 4.02 -0.08 -21.88
N LYS A 124 5.33 -0.02 -22.03
CA LYS A 124 6.06 -0.74 -23.08
C LYS A 124 7.46 -1.11 -22.65
N CYS A 125 8.04 -2.08 -23.36
CA CYS A 125 9.46 -2.37 -23.24
C CYS A 125 10.27 -1.22 -23.85
N CYS A 126 11.23 -0.69 -23.11
CA CYS A 126 12.13 0.37 -23.52
C CYS A 126 13.57 -0.12 -23.75
N HIS A 127 13.83 -1.42 -23.54
CA HIS A 127 15.11 -2.05 -23.83
C HIS A 127 14.97 -2.95 -25.05
N THR A 128 15.83 -2.79 -26.06
CA THR A 128 15.76 -3.59 -27.29
C THR A 128 16.01 -5.07 -27.00
N CYS A 129 14.92 -5.84 -26.97
CA CYS A 129 14.92 -7.24 -26.55
C CYS A 129 14.70 -8.23 -27.72
N GLY A 130 14.83 -7.78 -28.96
CA GLY A 130 14.70 -8.58 -30.19
C GLY A 130 13.64 -8.06 -31.16
N LEU A 131 13.36 -8.81 -32.23
CA LEU A 131 12.51 -8.37 -33.33
C LEU A 131 11.06 -8.05 -32.95
N GLY A 132 10.51 -8.72 -31.92
CA GLY A 132 9.15 -8.48 -31.38
C GLY A 132 9.06 -7.34 -30.35
N HIS A 133 10.16 -6.68 -30.02
CA HIS A 133 10.26 -5.63 -29.01
C HIS A 133 9.14 -4.57 -29.13
N LYS A 134 8.81 -4.10 -30.31
CA LYS A 134 7.80 -3.05 -30.54
C LYS A 134 6.39 -3.51 -30.15
N GLY A 135 6.12 -4.81 -30.12
CA GLY A 135 4.84 -5.39 -29.70
C GLY A 135 4.74 -5.62 -28.18
N MET A 136 5.85 -5.56 -27.45
CA MET A 136 5.89 -5.81 -26.01
C MET A 136 5.37 -4.61 -25.22
N LYS A 137 4.07 -4.61 -24.92
CA LYS A 137 3.34 -3.51 -24.28
C LYS A 137 2.17 -4.03 -23.46
N GLY A 138 1.63 -3.19 -22.59
CA GLY A 138 0.43 -3.44 -21.81
C GLY A 138 -0.16 -2.16 -21.26
N GLN A 139 -1.13 -2.28 -20.37
CA GLN A 139 -1.88 -1.14 -19.83
C GLN A 139 -2.16 -1.31 -18.33
N ILE A 140 -2.13 -0.18 -17.63
CA ILE A 140 -2.76 -0.02 -16.32
C ILE A 140 -4.01 0.81 -16.52
N ILE A 141 -5.13 0.33 -16.00
CA ILE A 141 -6.42 1.03 -16.02
C ILE A 141 -6.72 1.47 -14.59
N VAL A 142 -6.73 2.79 -14.39
CA VAL A 142 -7.13 3.40 -13.11
C VAL A 142 -8.62 3.67 -13.18
N GLU A 143 -9.37 3.01 -12.32
CA GLU A 143 -10.82 3.14 -12.19
C GLU A 143 -11.18 4.14 -11.09
N PRO A 144 -12.31 4.87 -11.24
CA PRO A 144 -12.82 5.81 -10.22
C PRO A 144 -13.06 5.18 -8.86
#